data_8eb77ecef94a55a16c60169854f8bb62
#
_entry.id   8eb77ecef94a55a16c60169854f8bb62
#
_cell.length_a   1.000
_cell.length_b   1.000
_cell.length_c   1.000
_cell.angle_alpha   90.00
_cell.angle_beta   90.00
_cell.angle_gamma   90.00
#
_symmetry.space_group_name_H-M   'P 1'
#
loop_
_entity.id
_entity.type
_entity.pdbx_description
1 polymer ?
#
loop_
_entity_poly.entity_id
_entity_poly.type
_entity_poly.pdbx_seq_one_letter_code
_entity_poly.pdbx_strand_id
1 'polypeptide(L)'
;MPASFILSAAALRRFLCCALVMGAAFTLKPAVAAGIPFVGCPADGQMGPQAAPRKGTVPSLPPALAAKAAGRLAYYAGPDDAGGIGSFAPKGWHCLALYGSNGSQLLVTANPLTSRELIKAVEHIQGPALQLVWLDGDTSGRFEVAKIAARLFPVAKDYVQGVIDEGLADKSEYTWGPYPTDTVVRHSPTSVDFVTPAGQKGLGTDSHLTPGPLPIIGSALLFPDDDMALRELVVRLPPEMADLGPVIQAAFRPE
;
A
#
# COMPACT_ATOMS: atom_id res chain seq x y z
N MET A 1 -18.02 89.26 -46.22
CA MET A 1 -19.47 89.13 -46.44
C MET A 1 -19.96 87.90 -45.72
N PRO A 2 -21.12 87.96 -45.20
CA PRO A 2 -21.46 87.44 -43.85
C PRO A 2 -22.30 86.22 -43.92
N ALA A 3 -22.52 85.62 -42.80
CA ALA A 3 -23.75 85.16 -42.17
C ALA A 3 -23.42 83.98 -41.18
N SER A 4 -23.47 84.19 -39.93
CA SER A 4 -24.54 84.15 -38.94
C SER A 4 -25.59 83.06 -39.13
N PHE A 5 -25.76 82.25 -38.13
CA PHE A 5 -27.01 81.80 -37.51
C PHE A 5 -26.70 80.68 -36.49
N ILE A 6 -26.75 80.91 -35.18
CA ILE A 6 -27.86 80.92 -34.21
C ILE A 6 -28.24 79.46 -33.79
N LEU A 7 -27.93 79.22 -32.52
CA LEU A 7 -28.63 78.54 -31.45
C LEU A 7 -29.59 77.38 -31.73
N SER A 8 -29.40 76.25 -31.00
CA SER A 8 -30.47 75.80 -30.12
C SER A 8 -29.94 74.93 -29.00
N ALA A 9 -30.28 75.28 -27.78
CA ALA A 9 -30.06 74.51 -26.56
C ALA A 9 -31.15 73.48 -26.44
N ALA A 10 -30.78 72.22 -26.27
CA ALA A 10 -31.71 71.21 -25.75
C ALA A 10 -30.99 70.42 -24.64
N ALA A 11 -31.42 70.70 -23.44
CA ALA A 11 -31.05 70.00 -22.24
C ALA A 11 -31.56 68.57 -22.32
N LEU A 12 -30.66 67.57 -22.23
CA LEU A 12 -31.05 66.21 -21.99
C LEU A 12 -30.38 65.75 -20.72
N ARG A 13 -31.15 65.64 -19.66
CA ARG A 13 -30.85 65.07 -18.38
C ARG A 13 -30.49 63.62 -18.62
N ARG A 14 -29.23 63.24 -18.46
CA ARG A 14 -28.82 61.86 -18.34
C ARG A 14 -28.89 61.40 -16.87
N PHE A 15 -29.88 60.60 -16.57
CA PHE A 15 -29.97 59.85 -15.33
C PHE A 15 -28.76 58.89 -15.22
N LEU A 16 -27.95 59.19 -14.22
CA LEU A 16 -26.83 58.30 -13.84
C LEU A 16 -27.40 57.19 -12.95
N CYS A 17 -27.77 56.03 -13.53
CA CYS A 17 -28.09 54.84 -12.79
C CYS A 17 -26.76 54.22 -12.33
N CYS A 18 -26.34 54.50 -11.09
CA CYS A 18 -25.31 53.72 -10.40
C CYS A 18 -25.86 52.35 -10.04
N ALA A 19 -25.65 51.34 -10.88
CA ALA A 19 -25.82 49.96 -10.52
C ALA A 19 -24.65 49.53 -9.60
N LEU A 20 -24.90 49.49 -8.31
CA LEU A 20 -24.02 48.84 -7.33
C LEU A 20 -24.04 47.31 -7.61
N VAL A 21 -23.05 46.82 -8.32
CA VAL A 21 -22.77 45.40 -8.39
C VAL A 21 -22.08 45.00 -7.08
N MET A 22 -22.84 44.51 -6.12
CA MET A 22 -22.29 43.80 -4.96
C MET A 22 -21.66 42.50 -5.44
N GLY A 23 -20.38 42.54 -5.73
CA GLY A 23 -19.56 41.34 -5.95
C GLY A 23 -19.45 40.53 -4.65
N ALA A 24 -20.26 39.51 -4.48
CA ALA A 24 -20.07 38.53 -3.44
C ALA A 24 -18.73 37.81 -3.73
N ALA A 25 -17.67 38.22 -3.06
CA ALA A 25 -16.42 37.50 -3.05
C ALA A 25 -16.65 36.15 -2.32
N PHE A 26 -16.93 35.11 -3.08
CA PHE A 26 -16.86 33.74 -2.56
C PHE A 26 -15.39 33.47 -2.21
N THR A 27 -15.04 33.65 -0.96
CA THR A 27 -13.79 33.13 -0.42
C THR A 27 -13.90 31.61 -0.42
N LEU A 28 -13.39 30.95 -1.48
CA LEU A 28 -13.08 29.54 -1.48
C LEU A 28 -12.08 29.32 -0.35
N LYS A 29 -12.56 28.83 0.79
CA LYS A 29 -11.68 28.31 1.82
C LYS A 29 -10.88 27.18 1.16
N PRO A 30 -9.53 27.20 1.19
CA PRO A 30 -8.76 26.05 0.72
C PRO A 30 -9.26 24.85 1.52
N ALA A 31 -9.77 23.84 0.83
CA ALA A 31 -10.06 22.55 1.45
C ALA A 31 -8.70 22.03 1.98
N VAL A 32 -8.54 22.07 3.29
CA VAL A 32 -7.42 21.39 3.93
C VAL A 32 -7.53 19.95 3.47
N ALA A 33 -6.56 19.47 2.72
CA ALA A 33 -6.50 18.09 2.30
C ALA A 33 -6.60 17.24 3.59
N ALA A 34 -7.72 16.55 3.76
CA ALA A 34 -7.89 15.71 4.94
C ALA A 34 -6.74 14.71 4.94
N GLY A 35 -5.94 14.73 6.03
CA GLY A 35 -4.80 13.83 6.17
C GLY A 35 -5.26 12.38 5.98
N ILE A 36 -4.36 11.51 5.58
CA ILE A 36 -4.64 10.07 5.46
C ILE A 36 -4.95 9.55 6.88
N PRO A 37 -6.12 8.93 7.12
CA PRO A 37 -6.49 8.47 8.43
C PRO A 37 -5.65 7.27 8.87
N PHE A 38 -5.37 7.18 10.18
CA PHE A 38 -4.80 6.02 10.84
C PHE A 38 -5.92 5.03 11.19
N VAL A 39 -5.67 3.73 10.99
CA VAL A 39 -6.55 2.63 11.38
C VAL A 39 -5.72 1.62 12.16
N GLY A 40 -6.02 1.45 13.45
CA GLY A 40 -5.41 0.41 14.27
C GLY A 40 -6.01 -0.95 13.95
N CYS A 41 -5.17 -1.96 13.83
CA CYS A 41 -5.55 -3.34 13.57
C CYS A 41 -5.34 -4.18 14.83
N PRO A 42 -6.31 -5.01 15.25
CA PRO A 42 -6.05 -5.99 16.31
C PRO A 42 -4.99 -6.98 15.84
N ALA A 43 -4.28 -7.59 16.78
CA ALA A 43 -3.31 -8.62 16.47
C ALA A 43 -3.60 -9.92 17.23
N ASP A 44 -3.13 -11.04 16.70
CA ASP A 44 -3.13 -12.34 17.37
C ASP A 44 -1.81 -13.07 17.07
N GLY A 45 -1.35 -13.91 17.96
CA GLY A 45 -0.08 -14.62 17.81
C GLY A 45 0.36 -15.34 19.05
N GLN A 46 1.68 -15.60 19.16
CA GLN A 46 2.27 -16.41 20.23
C GLN A 46 1.96 -15.92 21.65
N MET A 47 1.82 -14.60 21.84
CA MET A 47 1.48 -13.99 23.14
C MET A 47 -0.02 -13.82 23.35
N GLY A 48 -0.84 -14.32 22.43
CA GLY A 48 -2.30 -14.19 22.43
C GLY A 48 -2.79 -12.90 21.79
N PRO A 49 -4.12 -12.68 21.79
CA PRO A 49 -4.73 -11.54 21.13
C PRO A 49 -4.38 -10.21 21.77
N GLN A 50 -4.11 -9.21 20.93
CA GLN A 50 -3.83 -7.84 21.32
C GLN A 50 -4.86 -6.87 20.73
N ALA A 51 -5.21 -5.84 21.50
CA ALA A 51 -6.17 -4.85 21.07
C ALA A 51 -5.58 -3.92 19.99
N ALA A 52 -6.42 -3.48 19.06
CA ALA A 52 -6.06 -2.48 18.06
C ALA A 52 -5.55 -1.19 18.70
N PRO A 53 -4.43 -0.61 18.23
CA PRO A 53 -3.95 0.68 18.71
C PRO A 53 -4.96 1.78 18.34
N ARG A 54 -5.27 2.66 19.31
CA ARG A 54 -6.24 3.75 19.09
C ARG A 54 -5.67 4.92 18.27
N LYS A 55 -4.36 5.03 18.21
CA LYS A 55 -3.61 6.08 17.51
C LYS A 55 -2.25 5.54 17.08
N GLY A 56 -1.68 6.12 16.05
CA GLY A 56 -0.34 5.81 15.55
C GLY A 56 0.15 6.90 14.61
N THR A 57 1.40 6.80 14.20
CA THR A 57 2.00 7.72 13.25
C THR A 57 1.74 7.24 11.83
N VAL A 58 1.16 8.10 11.00
CA VAL A 58 1.02 7.86 9.56
C VAL A 58 2.30 8.34 8.90
N PRO A 59 3.04 7.47 8.17
CA PRO A 59 4.20 7.89 7.41
C PRO A 59 3.85 8.98 6.40
N SER A 60 4.76 9.94 6.20
CA SER A 60 4.57 10.96 5.16
C SER A 60 4.70 10.35 3.78
N LEU A 61 3.85 10.77 2.87
CA LEU A 61 3.98 10.45 1.46
C LEU A 61 4.51 11.65 0.69
N PRO A 62 5.30 11.43 -0.37
CA PRO A 62 5.60 12.47 -1.34
C PRO A 62 4.31 13.18 -1.81
N PRO A 63 4.32 14.50 -2.04
CA PRO A 63 3.09 15.27 -2.32
C PRO A 63 2.24 14.70 -3.47
N ALA A 64 2.88 14.19 -4.52
CA ALA A 64 2.20 13.59 -5.66
C ALA A 64 1.45 12.29 -5.30
N LEU A 65 2.02 11.47 -4.41
CA LEU A 65 1.39 10.25 -3.89
C LEU A 65 0.30 10.60 -2.88
N ALA A 66 0.56 11.56 -1.98
CA ALA A 66 -0.42 12.03 -1.01
C ALA A 66 -1.69 12.56 -1.68
N ALA A 67 -1.57 13.29 -2.78
CA ALA A 67 -2.72 13.77 -3.55
C ALA A 67 -3.57 12.62 -4.13
N LYS A 68 -2.95 11.54 -4.61
CA LYS A 68 -3.65 10.35 -5.11
C LYS A 68 -4.28 9.52 -4.00
N ALA A 69 -3.62 9.47 -2.84
CA ALA A 69 -4.05 8.72 -1.66
C ALA A 69 -5.20 9.41 -0.90
N ALA A 70 -5.29 10.74 -0.99
CA ALA A 70 -6.23 11.55 -0.21
C ALA A 70 -7.69 11.07 -0.37
N GLY A 71 -8.34 10.78 0.76
CA GLY A 71 -9.72 10.30 0.82
C GLY A 71 -9.94 8.86 0.36
N ARG A 72 -8.94 8.20 -0.26
CA ARG A 72 -9.04 6.86 -0.83
C ARG A 72 -8.26 5.80 -0.05
N LEU A 73 -7.12 6.17 0.55
CA LEU A 73 -6.30 5.31 1.37
C LEU A 73 -6.42 5.66 2.85
N ALA A 74 -6.13 4.67 3.70
CA ALA A 74 -5.83 4.80 5.12
C ALA A 74 -4.51 4.09 5.42
N TYR A 75 -3.86 4.45 6.51
CA TYR A 75 -2.69 3.73 7.02
C TYR A 75 -3.15 2.77 8.10
N TYR A 76 -2.98 1.49 7.85
CA TYR A 76 -3.32 0.39 8.74
C TYR A 76 -2.08 -0.08 9.47
N ALA A 77 -2.15 -0.23 10.79
CA ALA A 77 -1.03 -0.76 11.56
C ALA A 77 -1.48 -1.61 12.75
N GLY A 78 -0.73 -2.68 12.98
CA GLY A 78 -0.83 -3.50 14.18
C GLY A 78 -0.25 -2.80 15.42
N PRO A 79 -0.39 -3.40 16.62
CA PRO A 79 0.26 -2.93 17.84
C PRO A 79 1.80 -2.99 17.71
N ASP A 80 2.50 -2.05 18.39
CA ASP A 80 3.97 -2.02 18.40
C ASP A 80 4.55 -3.32 18.99
N ASP A 81 3.93 -3.84 20.06
CA ASP A 81 4.32 -5.11 20.71
C ASP A 81 4.12 -6.35 19.82
N ALA A 82 3.38 -6.19 18.73
CA ALA A 82 3.20 -7.22 17.71
C ALA A 82 4.00 -6.91 16.42
N GLY A 83 5.15 -6.23 16.56
CA GLY A 83 6.06 -5.87 15.48
C GLY A 83 5.74 -4.58 14.74
N GLY A 84 4.73 -3.80 15.17
CA GLY A 84 4.44 -2.44 14.65
C GLY A 84 4.22 -2.36 13.13
N ILE A 85 3.89 -3.47 12.49
CA ILE A 85 3.81 -3.58 11.03
C ILE A 85 2.65 -2.74 10.49
N GLY A 86 2.90 -1.96 9.44
CA GLY A 86 1.87 -1.09 8.87
C GLY A 86 2.01 -0.83 7.37
N SER A 87 0.87 -0.56 6.71
CA SER A 87 0.79 -0.27 5.29
C SER A 87 -0.35 0.67 4.93
N PHE A 88 -0.20 1.39 3.82
CA PHE A 88 -1.32 2.06 3.17
C PHE A 88 -2.17 1.03 2.42
N ALA A 89 -3.49 1.11 2.61
CA ALA A 89 -4.45 0.26 1.93
C ALA A 89 -5.76 1.03 1.68
N PRO A 90 -6.69 0.52 0.85
CA PRO A 90 -7.97 1.18 0.59
C PRO A 90 -8.72 1.51 1.88
N LYS A 91 -9.22 2.73 1.97
CA LYS A 91 -9.97 3.21 3.12
C LYS A 91 -11.27 2.41 3.29
N GLY A 92 -11.59 2.05 4.55
CA GLY A 92 -12.82 1.34 4.90
C GLY A 92 -12.69 -0.18 4.83
N TRP A 93 -11.50 -0.72 4.53
CA TRP A 93 -11.24 -2.14 4.63
C TRP A 93 -11.03 -2.57 6.09
N HIS A 94 -11.08 -3.85 6.34
CA HIS A 94 -10.87 -4.49 7.64
C HIS A 94 -9.42 -4.97 7.75
N CYS A 95 -8.90 -5.05 8.97
CA CYS A 95 -7.54 -5.51 9.14
C CYS A 95 -7.33 -6.40 10.36
N LEU A 96 -6.28 -7.23 10.28
CA LEU A 96 -5.79 -8.06 11.36
C LEU A 96 -4.27 -8.21 11.19
N ALA A 97 -3.53 -8.10 12.29
CA ALA A 97 -2.11 -8.42 12.32
C ALA A 97 -1.89 -9.80 12.95
N LEU A 98 -0.87 -10.51 12.48
CA LEU A 98 -0.37 -11.75 13.07
C LEU A 98 1.10 -11.57 13.42
N TYR A 99 1.55 -12.23 14.48
CA TYR A 99 2.94 -12.17 14.90
C TYR A 99 3.42 -13.47 15.53
N GLY A 100 4.69 -13.74 15.37
CA GLY A 100 5.30 -14.96 15.88
C GLY A 100 6.83 -14.91 15.84
N SER A 101 7.47 -16.05 16.09
CA SER A 101 8.94 -16.19 16.07
C SER A 101 9.56 -16.03 14.68
N ASN A 102 8.78 -16.04 13.62
CA ASN A 102 9.25 -15.88 12.23
C ASN A 102 9.06 -14.46 11.69
N GLY A 103 8.48 -13.56 12.49
CA GLY A 103 8.21 -12.19 12.11
C GLY A 103 6.77 -11.76 12.35
N SER A 104 6.32 -10.77 11.59
CA SER A 104 4.97 -10.20 11.69
C SER A 104 4.30 -10.07 10.32
N GLN A 105 2.97 -10.02 10.36
CA GLN A 105 2.15 -9.95 9.17
C GLN A 105 0.96 -9.02 9.40
N LEU A 106 0.60 -8.23 8.40
CA LEU A 106 -0.62 -7.43 8.35
C LEU A 106 -1.47 -7.87 7.17
N LEU A 107 -2.72 -8.20 7.44
CA LEU A 107 -3.74 -8.46 6.43
C LEU A 107 -4.77 -7.33 6.44
N VAL A 108 -5.06 -6.76 5.27
CA VAL A 108 -6.11 -5.76 5.08
C VAL A 108 -7.01 -6.23 3.95
N THR A 109 -8.31 -6.43 4.25
CA THR A 109 -9.24 -7.10 3.36
C THR A 109 -10.55 -6.33 3.20
N ALA A 110 -11.15 -6.43 2.03
CA ALA A 110 -12.45 -5.79 1.77
C ALA A 110 -13.57 -6.36 2.66
N ASN A 111 -13.51 -7.66 2.97
CA ASN A 111 -14.43 -8.33 3.90
C ASN A 111 -13.74 -8.59 5.24
N PRO A 112 -14.48 -8.54 6.38
CA PRO A 112 -13.88 -8.82 7.67
C PRO A 112 -13.32 -10.24 7.74
N LEU A 113 -12.17 -10.40 8.40
CA LEU A 113 -11.55 -11.68 8.74
C LEU A 113 -11.37 -11.78 10.24
N THR A 114 -11.50 -12.98 10.81
CA THR A 114 -11.13 -13.27 12.18
C THR A 114 -9.82 -14.06 12.21
N SER A 115 -9.06 -13.98 13.31
CA SER A 115 -7.84 -14.79 13.50
C SER A 115 -8.13 -16.28 13.35
N ARG A 116 -9.30 -16.74 13.79
CA ARG A 116 -9.72 -18.14 13.67
C ARG A 116 -9.96 -18.56 12.22
N GLU A 117 -10.53 -17.67 11.40
CA GLU A 117 -10.71 -17.90 9.97
C GLU A 117 -9.38 -17.88 9.25
N LEU A 118 -8.46 -16.99 9.65
CA LEU A 118 -7.10 -16.96 9.13
C LEU A 118 -6.32 -18.23 9.47
N ILE A 119 -6.35 -18.70 10.71
CA ILE A 119 -5.66 -19.94 11.11
C ILE A 119 -6.24 -21.18 10.41
N LYS A 120 -7.53 -21.14 10.05
CA LYS A 120 -8.21 -22.25 9.35
C LYS A 120 -8.28 -22.08 7.83
N ALA A 121 -8.31 -20.84 7.36
CA ALA A 121 -8.52 -20.44 5.96
C ALA A 121 -7.33 -19.65 5.38
N VAL A 122 -6.19 -19.77 6.02
CA VAL A 122 -4.93 -19.04 5.70
C VAL A 122 -4.52 -19.20 4.23
N GLU A 123 -5.04 -20.21 3.56
CA GLU A 123 -4.68 -20.52 2.18
C GLU A 123 -5.68 -19.99 1.13
N HIS A 124 -6.72 -19.19 1.50
CA HIS A 124 -7.86 -19.03 0.60
C HIS A 124 -8.46 -17.62 0.48
N ILE A 125 -7.64 -16.55 0.54
CA ILE A 125 -8.15 -15.21 0.24
C ILE A 125 -8.30 -15.02 -1.27
N GLN A 126 -9.51 -15.17 -1.79
CA GLN A 126 -9.81 -15.00 -3.22
C GLN A 126 -10.20 -13.56 -3.59
N GLY A 127 -10.70 -12.79 -2.64
CA GLY A 127 -11.18 -11.41 -2.83
C GLY A 127 -10.07 -10.36 -2.84
N PRO A 128 -10.46 -9.07 -2.96
CA PRO A 128 -9.56 -7.95 -2.79
C PRO A 128 -8.93 -7.93 -1.40
N ALA A 129 -7.60 -7.88 -1.35
CA ALA A 129 -6.84 -7.94 -0.11
C ALA A 129 -5.43 -7.37 -0.30
N LEU A 130 -4.81 -6.98 0.80
CA LEU A 130 -3.41 -6.66 0.94
C LEU A 130 -2.83 -7.52 2.04
N GLN A 131 -1.66 -8.09 1.79
CA GLN A 131 -0.81 -8.72 2.79
C GLN A 131 0.53 -8.02 2.79
N LEU A 132 1.00 -7.67 3.97
CA LEU A 132 2.37 -7.22 4.24
C LEU A 132 2.98 -8.18 5.24
N VAL A 133 4.18 -8.66 4.97
CA VAL A 133 4.98 -9.46 5.92
C VAL A 133 6.30 -8.77 6.22
N TRP A 134 6.77 -8.94 7.43
CA TRP A 134 8.14 -8.77 7.87
C TRP A 134 8.65 -10.11 8.35
N LEU A 135 9.72 -10.62 7.79
CA LEU A 135 10.33 -11.91 8.11
C LEU A 135 11.74 -11.69 8.64
N ASP A 136 12.05 -12.34 9.76
CA ASP A 136 13.35 -12.26 10.41
C ASP A 136 14.22 -13.44 9.97
N GLY A 137 15.33 -13.15 9.28
CA GLY A 137 16.18 -14.14 8.64
C GLY A 137 17.10 -14.92 9.59
N ASP A 138 17.25 -14.48 10.84
CA ASP A 138 18.04 -15.14 11.90
C ASP A 138 17.18 -16.07 12.78
N THR A 139 15.88 -16.11 12.55
CA THR A 139 14.91 -16.90 13.31
C THR A 139 14.33 -18.06 12.48
N SER A 140 13.21 -18.63 12.91
CA SER A 140 12.44 -19.57 12.10
C SER A 140 11.92 -18.97 10.78
N GLY A 141 11.87 -17.66 10.67
CA GLY A 141 11.53 -16.93 9.44
C GLY A 141 12.52 -17.12 8.30
N ARG A 142 13.77 -17.57 8.60
CA ARG A 142 14.81 -17.80 7.58
C ARG A 142 14.38 -18.72 6.44
N PHE A 143 13.51 -19.66 6.70
CA PHE A 143 13.02 -20.58 5.66
C PHE A 143 12.18 -19.85 4.63
N GLU A 144 11.27 -18.97 5.08
CA GLU A 144 10.43 -18.16 4.19
C GLU A 144 11.26 -17.05 3.50
N VAL A 145 12.17 -16.40 4.23
CA VAL A 145 13.14 -15.45 3.63
C VAL A 145 13.91 -16.13 2.51
N ALA A 146 14.46 -17.34 2.75
CA ALA A 146 15.23 -18.05 1.73
C ALA A 146 14.38 -18.46 0.52
N LYS A 147 13.11 -18.85 0.69
CA LYS A 147 12.19 -19.16 -0.43
C LYS A 147 11.96 -17.93 -1.31
N ILE A 148 11.63 -16.79 -0.72
CA ILE A 148 11.39 -15.55 -1.47
C ILE A 148 12.69 -15.04 -2.08
N ALA A 149 13.79 -15.10 -1.31
CA ALA A 149 15.11 -14.65 -1.77
C ALA A 149 15.63 -15.48 -2.95
N ALA A 150 15.46 -16.79 -2.94
CA ALA A 150 15.79 -17.66 -4.08
C ALA A 150 15.08 -17.21 -5.36
N ARG A 151 13.82 -16.79 -5.24
CA ARG A 151 13.02 -16.31 -6.37
C ARG A 151 13.47 -14.95 -6.88
N LEU A 152 13.80 -14.02 -5.97
CA LEU A 152 13.87 -12.60 -6.30
C LEU A 152 15.28 -12.01 -6.19
N PHE A 153 16.13 -12.50 -5.30
CA PHE A 153 17.35 -11.81 -4.89
C PHE A 153 18.62 -12.64 -5.12
N PRO A 154 19.24 -12.57 -6.31
CA PRO A 154 20.50 -13.29 -6.57
C PRO A 154 21.62 -12.93 -5.60
N VAL A 155 21.59 -11.74 -5.00
CA VAL A 155 22.55 -11.28 -3.98
C VAL A 155 22.51 -12.15 -2.71
N ALA A 156 21.38 -12.79 -2.41
CA ALA A 156 21.20 -13.65 -1.23
C ALA A 156 21.58 -15.12 -1.47
N LYS A 157 22.24 -15.45 -2.59
CA LYS A 157 22.54 -16.84 -2.98
C LYS A 157 23.21 -17.63 -1.87
N ASP A 158 24.25 -17.08 -1.24
CA ASP A 158 25.02 -17.78 -0.22
C ASP A 158 24.21 -18.01 1.06
N TYR A 159 23.36 -17.04 1.44
CA TYR A 159 22.42 -17.19 2.54
C TYR A 159 21.40 -18.33 2.25
N VAL A 160 20.76 -18.32 1.08
CA VAL A 160 19.81 -19.35 0.68
C VAL A 160 20.46 -20.72 0.68
N GLN A 161 21.70 -20.82 0.15
CA GLN A 161 22.44 -22.08 0.17
C GLN A 161 22.73 -22.56 1.60
N GLY A 162 23.09 -21.63 2.51
CA GLY A 162 23.28 -21.94 3.92
C GLY A 162 22.03 -22.53 4.57
N VAL A 163 20.85 -21.93 4.31
CA VAL A 163 19.58 -22.46 4.81
C VAL A 163 19.26 -23.85 4.25
N ILE A 164 19.55 -24.09 2.97
CA ILE A 164 19.38 -25.43 2.35
C ILE A 164 20.32 -26.46 3.01
N ASP A 165 21.55 -26.08 3.29
CA ASP A 165 22.58 -26.97 3.86
C ASP A 165 22.31 -27.32 5.33
N GLU A 166 21.45 -26.56 6.05
CA GLU A 166 20.94 -26.95 7.36
C GLU A 166 20.15 -28.28 7.31
N GLY A 167 19.57 -28.62 6.16
CA GLY A 167 18.83 -29.88 5.95
C GLY A 167 17.53 -29.98 6.75
N LEU A 168 16.99 -28.87 7.25
CA LEU A 168 15.78 -28.80 8.08
C LEU A 168 14.49 -28.64 7.26
N ALA A 169 14.61 -28.23 5.99
CA ALA A 169 13.51 -28.11 5.04
C ALA A 169 13.86 -28.81 3.73
N ASP A 170 12.83 -29.21 2.96
CA ASP A 170 13.07 -29.88 1.68
C ASP A 170 13.68 -28.87 0.69
N LYS A 171 14.84 -29.22 0.13
CA LYS A 171 15.53 -28.38 -0.87
C LYS A 171 14.69 -28.05 -2.09
N SER A 172 13.68 -28.85 -2.41
CA SER A 172 12.76 -28.59 -3.53
C SER A 172 11.86 -27.38 -3.29
N GLU A 173 11.77 -26.89 -2.04
CA GLU A 173 11.04 -25.66 -1.71
C GLU A 173 11.77 -24.38 -2.16
N TYR A 174 13.09 -24.48 -2.40
CA TYR A 174 13.94 -23.34 -2.77
C TYR A 174 14.18 -23.32 -4.28
N THR A 175 13.21 -22.80 -5.02
CA THR A 175 13.34 -22.70 -6.49
C THR A 175 14.00 -21.38 -6.87
N TRP A 176 15.07 -21.46 -7.65
CA TRP A 176 15.81 -20.29 -8.12
C TRP A 176 15.10 -19.57 -9.27
N GLY A 177 15.05 -18.24 -9.16
CA GLY A 177 14.46 -17.37 -10.17
C GLY A 177 12.94 -17.22 -10.06
N PRO A 178 12.38 -16.15 -10.66
CA PRO A 178 10.95 -15.84 -10.58
C PRO A 178 10.11 -16.90 -11.28
N TYR A 179 8.81 -16.92 -10.98
CA TYR A 179 7.87 -17.69 -11.77
C TYR A 179 7.85 -17.20 -13.22
N PRO A 180 7.77 -18.09 -14.22
CA PRO A 180 7.74 -17.68 -15.62
C PRO A 180 6.54 -16.82 -15.99
N THR A 181 5.47 -16.89 -15.22
CA THR A 181 4.24 -16.11 -15.38
C THR A 181 4.35 -14.69 -14.86
N ASP A 182 5.27 -14.44 -13.92
CA ASP A 182 5.40 -13.14 -13.27
C ASP A 182 6.15 -12.13 -14.13
N THR A 183 5.68 -10.90 -14.11
CA THR A 183 6.48 -9.76 -14.58
C THR A 183 7.24 -9.19 -13.39
N VAL A 184 8.57 -9.10 -13.50
CA VAL A 184 9.45 -8.64 -12.41
C VAL A 184 10.22 -7.40 -12.85
N VAL A 185 10.18 -6.35 -12.02
CA VAL A 185 10.92 -5.10 -12.19
C VAL A 185 11.89 -4.93 -11.03
N ARG A 186 13.20 -4.89 -11.33
CA ARG A 186 14.24 -4.69 -10.30
C ARG A 186 14.60 -3.20 -10.21
N HIS A 187 14.49 -2.65 -9.01
CA HIS A 187 14.89 -1.27 -8.71
C HIS A 187 16.33 -1.21 -8.18
N SER A 188 16.73 -2.25 -7.44
CA SER A 188 18.09 -2.43 -6.93
C SER A 188 18.37 -3.94 -6.72
N PRO A 189 19.58 -4.34 -6.30
CA PRO A 189 19.86 -5.73 -5.92
C PRO A 189 18.97 -6.26 -4.79
N THR A 190 18.39 -5.36 -3.98
CA THR A 190 17.58 -5.68 -2.79
C THR A 190 16.13 -5.15 -2.86
N SER A 191 15.70 -4.59 -4.00
CA SER A 191 14.34 -4.04 -4.16
C SER A 191 13.74 -4.45 -5.49
N VAL A 192 12.56 -5.08 -5.43
CA VAL A 192 11.89 -5.67 -6.59
C VAL A 192 10.39 -5.41 -6.51
N ASP A 193 9.78 -5.03 -7.65
CA ASP A 193 8.35 -5.11 -7.85
C ASP A 193 8.01 -6.29 -8.76
N PHE A 194 6.82 -6.86 -8.57
CA PHE A 194 6.34 -7.95 -9.42
C PHE A 194 4.84 -7.90 -9.64
N VAL A 195 4.39 -8.58 -10.69
CA VAL A 195 2.96 -8.77 -10.99
C VAL A 195 2.74 -10.24 -11.31
N THR A 196 1.84 -10.89 -10.57
CA THR A 196 1.30 -12.20 -10.88
C THR A 196 -0.01 -12.02 -11.65
N PRO A 197 -0.14 -12.50 -12.89
CA PRO A 197 -1.35 -12.37 -13.68
C PRO A 197 -2.57 -13.05 -13.05
N ALA A 198 -3.76 -12.57 -13.41
CA ALA A 198 -5.01 -13.18 -12.97
C ALA A 198 -5.07 -14.69 -13.32
N GLY A 199 -5.53 -15.49 -12.36
CA GLY A 199 -5.70 -16.94 -12.52
C GLY A 199 -4.40 -17.75 -12.55
N GLN A 200 -3.24 -17.12 -12.46
CA GLN A 200 -1.95 -17.80 -12.53
C GLN A 200 -1.34 -18.02 -11.13
N LYS A 201 -0.55 -19.09 -11.00
CA LYS A 201 0.36 -19.25 -9.87
C LYS A 201 1.59 -18.38 -10.10
N GLY A 202 2.05 -17.70 -9.06
CA GLY A 202 3.22 -16.83 -9.08
C GLY A 202 3.56 -16.34 -7.69
N LEU A 203 4.53 -15.43 -7.58
CA LEU A 203 4.98 -14.84 -6.31
C LEU A 203 3.83 -14.29 -5.47
N GLY A 204 2.89 -13.57 -6.11
CA GLY A 204 1.74 -13.04 -5.40
C GLY A 204 0.84 -14.09 -4.77
N THR A 205 0.87 -15.34 -5.28
CA THR A 205 0.10 -16.47 -4.75
C THR A 205 0.89 -17.38 -3.82
N ASP A 206 2.17 -17.11 -3.58
CA ASP A 206 2.94 -17.72 -2.49
C ASP A 206 2.63 -17.04 -1.13
N SER A 207 1.64 -16.15 -1.12
CA SER A 207 1.03 -15.47 0.01
C SER A 207 -0.30 -16.11 0.42
N HIS A 208 -1.07 -15.46 1.29
CA HIS A 208 -2.45 -15.86 1.58
C HIS A 208 -3.44 -15.56 0.45
N LEU A 209 -3.03 -14.84 -0.60
CA LEU A 209 -3.84 -14.55 -1.76
C LEU A 209 -3.71 -15.69 -2.77
N THR A 210 -4.78 -16.44 -3.00
CA THR A 210 -4.80 -17.53 -4.00
C THR A 210 -5.07 -17.03 -5.42
N PRO A 211 -4.78 -17.82 -6.46
CA PRO A 211 -5.15 -17.45 -7.82
C PRO A 211 -6.62 -17.03 -7.94
N GLY A 212 -6.90 -15.93 -8.59
CA GLY A 212 -8.23 -15.33 -8.67
C GLY A 212 -8.41 -14.50 -9.95
N PRO A 213 -9.58 -13.90 -10.16
CA PRO A 213 -9.92 -13.21 -11.41
C PRO A 213 -9.16 -11.89 -11.62
N LEU A 214 -8.44 -11.41 -10.61
CA LEU A 214 -7.68 -10.16 -10.64
C LEU A 214 -6.20 -10.44 -10.44
N PRO A 215 -5.31 -9.64 -11.06
CA PRO A 215 -3.87 -9.75 -10.85
C PRO A 215 -3.49 -9.39 -9.42
N ILE A 216 -2.36 -9.89 -8.98
CA ILE A 216 -1.71 -9.50 -7.73
C ILE A 216 -0.46 -8.73 -8.07
N ILE A 217 -0.34 -7.51 -7.59
CA ILE A 217 0.89 -6.73 -7.64
C ILE A 217 1.63 -6.89 -6.31
N GLY A 218 2.95 -6.91 -6.34
CA GLY A 218 3.76 -7.05 -5.14
C GLY A 218 5.05 -6.27 -5.21
N SER A 219 5.66 -6.09 -4.04
CA SER A 219 6.98 -5.51 -3.86
C SER A 219 7.71 -6.26 -2.76
N ALA A 220 8.99 -6.52 -2.94
CA ALA A 220 9.84 -7.15 -1.93
C ALA A 220 11.11 -6.32 -1.70
N LEU A 221 11.51 -6.22 -0.44
CA LEU A 221 12.72 -5.57 0.04
C LEU A 221 13.51 -6.55 0.88
N LEU A 222 14.78 -6.72 0.55
CA LEU A 222 15.73 -7.52 1.31
C LEU A 222 16.65 -6.59 2.12
N PHE A 223 16.90 -6.90 3.36
CA PHE A 223 17.77 -6.17 4.30
C PHE A 223 18.95 -7.06 4.71
N PRO A 224 20.03 -7.10 3.89
CA PRO A 224 21.16 -8.00 4.15
C PRO A 224 21.90 -7.69 5.44
N ASP A 225 21.92 -6.42 5.85
CA ASP A 225 22.62 -5.93 7.04
C ASP A 225 21.82 -6.12 8.34
N ASP A 226 20.54 -6.49 8.23
CA ASP A 226 19.63 -6.77 9.35
C ASP A 226 19.34 -8.27 9.44
N ASP A 227 20.39 -9.09 9.62
CA ASP A 227 20.31 -10.55 9.73
C ASP A 227 19.47 -11.21 8.60
N MET A 228 19.56 -10.64 7.40
CA MET A 228 18.83 -11.07 6.20
C MET A 228 17.30 -10.95 6.35
N ALA A 229 16.81 -9.91 7.01
CA ALA A 229 15.38 -9.66 7.09
C ALA A 229 14.76 -9.35 5.71
N LEU A 230 13.47 -9.65 5.55
CA LEU A 230 12.73 -9.43 4.31
C LEU A 230 11.37 -8.80 4.59
N ARG A 231 11.00 -7.80 3.80
CA ARG A 231 9.63 -7.30 3.74
C ARG A 231 9.02 -7.63 2.39
N GLU A 232 7.80 -8.14 2.40
CA GLU A 232 7.04 -8.37 1.17
C GLU A 232 5.64 -7.81 1.32
N LEU A 233 5.23 -7.08 0.30
CA LEU A 233 3.89 -6.55 0.12
C LEU A 233 3.26 -7.23 -1.09
N VAL A 234 2.07 -7.79 -0.94
CA VAL A 234 1.23 -8.23 -2.06
C VAL A 234 -0.15 -7.61 -1.94
N VAL A 235 -0.71 -7.17 -3.06
CA VAL A 235 -2.03 -6.54 -3.06
C VAL A 235 -2.83 -6.91 -4.30
N ARG A 236 -4.08 -7.26 -4.08
CA ARG A 236 -5.11 -7.46 -5.11
C ARG A 236 -6.18 -6.41 -4.93
N LEU A 237 -6.33 -5.54 -5.92
CA LEU A 237 -7.31 -4.45 -5.92
C LEU A 237 -8.44 -4.73 -6.90
N PRO A 238 -9.67 -4.31 -6.59
CA PRO A 238 -10.74 -4.32 -7.58
C PRO A 238 -10.45 -3.29 -8.68
N PRO A 239 -11.05 -3.45 -9.89
CA PRO A 239 -10.72 -2.62 -11.06
C PRO A 239 -10.83 -1.11 -10.82
N GLU A 240 -11.82 -0.68 -10.06
CA GLU A 240 -12.08 0.73 -9.71
C GLU A 240 -11.04 1.34 -8.77
N MET A 241 -10.17 0.52 -8.18
CA MET A 241 -9.08 0.92 -7.30
C MET A 241 -7.69 0.57 -7.87
N ALA A 242 -7.62 0.03 -9.08
CA ALA A 242 -6.35 -0.45 -9.65
C ALA A 242 -5.27 0.64 -9.73
N ASP A 243 -5.65 1.91 -9.90
CA ASP A 243 -4.75 3.05 -9.91
C ASP A 243 -4.09 3.36 -8.55
N LEU A 244 -4.60 2.80 -7.45
CA LEU A 244 -3.97 2.89 -6.13
C LEU A 244 -2.78 1.93 -5.97
N GLY A 245 -2.70 0.89 -6.77
CA GLY A 245 -1.63 -0.10 -6.70
C GLY A 245 -0.23 0.52 -6.75
N PRO A 246 0.12 1.31 -7.77
CA PRO A 246 1.40 1.99 -7.85
C PRO A 246 1.66 2.96 -6.69
N VAL A 247 0.61 3.56 -6.09
CA VAL A 247 0.74 4.43 -4.92
C VAL A 247 1.13 3.62 -3.68
N ILE A 248 0.48 2.48 -3.47
CA ILE A 248 0.74 1.57 -2.35
C ILE A 248 2.16 0.98 -2.46
N GLN A 249 2.57 0.52 -3.66
CA GLN A 249 3.93 0.02 -3.91
C GLN A 249 5.01 1.10 -3.70
N ALA A 250 4.78 2.31 -4.20
CA ALA A 250 5.72 3.42 -4.00
C ALA A 250 5.84 3.83 -2.53
N ALA A 251 4.73 3.79 -1.78
CA ALA A 251 4.73 4.07 -0.33
C ALA A 251 5.40 2.96 0.51
N PHE A 252 5.47 1.75 -0.01
CA PHE A 252 6.15 0.62 0.64
C PHE A 252 7.67 0.70 0.52
N ARG A 253 8.20 1.26 -0.56
CA ARG A 253 9.65 1.42 -0.76
C ARG A 253 10.15 2.65 0.02
N PRO A 254 11.19 2.52 0.86
CA PRO A 254 11.87 3.67 1.41
C PRO A 254 12.52 4.49 0.28
N GLU A 255 12.56 5.82 0.43
CA GLU A 255 13.32 6.71 -0.44
C GLU A 255 14.82 6.55 -0.22
#